data_0a81b71e334aeaa0797d9940029f262f
#
_entry.id   0a81b71e334aeaa0797d9940029f262f
#
_cell.length_a   1.000
_cell.length_b   1.000
_cell.length_c   1.000
_cell.angle_alpha   90.00
_cell.angle_beta   90.00
_cell.angle_gamma   90.00
#
_symmetry.space_group_name_H-M   'P 1'
#
loop_
_entity.id
_entity.type
_entity.pdbx_description
1 polymer ?
#
loop_
_entity_poly.entity_id
_entity_poly.type
_entity_poly.pdbx_seq_one_letter_code
_entity_poly.pdbx_strand_id
1 'polypeptide(L)'
;SGARLAGQAPSPAGMAFAPMPQVGETGGFPPAVVAKSAPMPGGYPPVGVPASAPGGSMMTSGDPVMDRIQTEIRTLTRDSGPRAELRTGYRERSGEAGLSELKELTGSAEVSTSLGNGRIKARAEAVVLDAGRPSRSGLARFGRNATPEAQGIVDQEESALVDADTQHASGVALSAGYETPLLKLEVGVTPLGFEDSDVTWHAAISPRFSPYATARAWFERKPVTDSVLSYAGTRDPVTGAMWGQVMRTGGGASFSYDQDGAGVYGDLSYYKYAGHDVR
;
A
#
# COMPACT_ATOMS: atom_id res chain seq x y z
N SER A 1 -15.09 -73.92 7.77
CA SER A 1 -14.26 -73.22 6.77
C SER A 1 -14.99 -72.00 6.29
N GLY A 2 -14.63 -70.82 6.79
CA GLY A 2 -15.23 -69.56 6.40
C GLY A 2 -14.15 -68.47 6.40
N ALA A 3 -13.66 -68.13 5.23
CA ALA A 3 -12.73 -67.04 5.03
C ALA A 3 -13.50 -65.73 5.10
N ARG A 4 -13.13 -64.84 6.01
CA ARG A 4 -13.58 -63.45 6.06
C ARG A 4 -12.67 -62.62 5.15
N LEU A 5 -13.26 -62.01 4.13
CA LEU A 5 -12.64 -60.97 3.31
C LEU A 5 -12.60 -59.66 4.14
N ALA A 6 -11.41 -59.15 4.38
CA ALA A 6 -11.17 -57.88 4.97
C ALA A 6 -11.54 -56.78 3.98
N GLY A 7 -12.51 -55.96 4.31
CA GLY A 7 -12.89 -54.79 3.56
C GLY A 7 -11.81 -53.71 3.62
N GLN A 8 -11.31 -53.31 2.49
CA GLN A 8 -10.38 -52.21 2.31
C GLN A 8 -11.15 -50.90 2.44
N ALA A 9 -10.74 -50.04 3.39
CA ALA A 9 -11.30 -48.73 3.55
C ALA A 9 -10.90 -47.84 2.37
N PRO A 10 -11.80 -46.99 1.85
CA PRO A 10 -11.45 -46.04 0.78
C PRO A 10 -10.48 -44.98 1.28
N SER A 11 -9.41 -44.76 0.52
CA SER A 11 -8.49 -43.65 0.70
C SER A 11 -9.22 -42.32 0.58
N PRO A 12 -8.93 -41.32 1.40
CA PRO A 12 -9.51 -39.98 1.25
C PRO A 12 -8.99 -39.39 -0.08
N ALA A 13 -9.93 -39.04 -0.94
CA ALA A 13 -9.67 -38.33 -2.17
C ALA A 13 -8.89 -37.03 -1.85
N GLY A 14 -7.76 -36.85 -2.52
CA GLY A 14 -6.94 -35.67 -2.40
C GLY A 14 -7.75 -34.43 -2.73
N MET A 15 -7.87 -33.53 -1.77
CA MET A 15 -8.33 -32.18 -2.02
C MET A 15 -7.28 -31.49 -2.88
N ALA A 16 -7.61 -31.34 -4.16
CA ALA A 16 -6.87 -30.43 -5.04
C ALA A 16 -7.06 -29.02 -4.48
N PHE A 17 -6.01 -28.49 -3.89
CA PHE A 17 -5.97 -27.06 -3.58
C PHE A 17 -6.04 -26.31 -4.91
N ALA A 18 -7.11 -25.56 -5.11
CA ALA A 18 -7.16 -24.56 -6.16
C ALA A 18 -5.98 -23.60 -5.95
N PRO A 19 -5.24 -23.23 -7.01
CA PRO A 19 -4.18 -22.26 -6.88
C PRO A 19 -4.81 -20.96 -6.36
N MET A 20 -4.29 -20.45 -5.24
CA MET A 20 -4.63 -19.11 -4.78
C MET A 20 -4.34 -18.11 -5.91
N PRO A 21 -5.24 -17.16 -6.18
CA PRO A 21 -4.93 -16.08 -7.08
C PRO A 21 -3.67 -15.39 -6.57
N GLN A 22 -2.65 -15.35 -7.40
CA GLN A 22 -1.44 -14.57 -7.15
C GLN A 22 -1.90 -13.12 -6.96
N VAL A 23 -1.79 -12.64 -5.73
CA VAL A 23 -1.93 -11.20 -5.45
C VAL A 23 -0.75 -10.57 -6.16
N GLY A 24 -1.04 -9.95 -7.31
CA GLY A 24 -0.04 -9.24 -8.07
C GLY A 24 0.60 -8.17 -7.19
N GLU A 25 1.90 -8.29 -6.98
CA GLU A 25 2.73 -7.26 -6.40
C GLU A 25 2.79 -6.05 -7.34
N THR A 26 1.79 -5.24 -7.29
CA THR A 26 1.91 -3.87 -7.74
C THR A 26 1.32 -2.97 -6.68
N GLY A 27 2.08 -2.78 -5.60
CA GLY A 27 1.99 -1.59 -4.80
C GLY A 27 2.52 -0.37 -5.56
N GLY A 28 2.38 -0.38 -6.88
CA GLY A 28 2.48 0.77 -7.76
C GLY A 28 1.06 1.10 -8.17
N PHE A 29 0.55 2.25 -7.74
CA PHE A 29 -0.66 2.81 -8.31
C PHE A 29 -0.53 2.84 -9.84
N PRO A 30 -1.57 2.52 -10.61
CA PRO A 30 -1.56 2.75 -12.04
C PRO A 30 -1.20 4.22 -12.29
N PRO A 31 -0.47 4.55 -13.36
CA PRO A 31 -0.15 5.92 -13.68
C PRO A 31 -1.45 6.72 -13.72
N ALA A 32 -1.44 7.87 -13.03
CA ALA A 32 -2.59 8.76 -13.01
C ALA A 32 -3.04 9.02 -14.46
N VAL A 33 -4.25 8.58 -14.77
CA VAL A 33 -4.90 8.93 -16.03
C VAL A 33 -5.12 10.44 -15.97
N VAL A 34 -4.28 11.19 -16.65
CA VAL A 34 -4.51 12.61 -16.88
C VAL A 34 -5.77 12.69 -17.74
N ALA A 35 -6.90 12.96 -17.09
CA ALA A 35 -8.13 13.24 -17.79
C ALA A 35 -7.89 14.49 -18.64
N LYS A 36 -7.80 14.32 -19.97
CA LYS A 36 -7.94 15.42 -20.92
C LYS A 36 -9.32 16.03 -20.68
N SER A 37 -9.33 17.20 -20.06
CA SER A 37 -10.54 18.01 -19.96
C SER A 37 -11.05 18.34 -21.36
N ALA A 38 -12.24 17.84 -21.67
CA ALA A 38 -12.98 18.28 -22.84
C ALA A 38 -13.36 19.76 -22.68
N PRO A 39 -13.36 20.57 -23.73
CA PRO A 39 -13.75 21.96 -23.65
C PRO A 39 -15.24 22.07 -23.36
N MET A 40 -15.60 22.71 -22.25
CA MET A 40 -16.97 23.14 -21.96
C MET A 40 -17.31 24.38 -22.80
N PRO A 41 -18.47 24.44 -23.46
CA PRO A 41 -18.96 25.65 -24.09
C PRO A 41 -19.67 26.51 -23.05
N GLY A 42 -19.20 27.71 -22.81
CA GLY A 42 -19.88 28.68 -21.93
C GLY A 42 -18.91 29.58 -21.20
N GLY A 43 -18.59 30.71 -21.78
CA GLY A 43 -17.58 31.65 -21.28
C GLY A 43 -18.02 32.39 -20.04
N TYR A 44 -17.10 32.41 -19.05
CA TYR A 44 -16.93 33.51 -18.11
C TYR A 44 -15.52 34.07 -18.33
N PRO A 45 -15.32 35.39 -18.30
CA PRO A 45 -14.00 35.98 -18.44
C PRO A 45 -13.13 35.55 -17.26
N PRO A 46 -11.84 35.22 -17.49
CA PRO A 46 -10.95 34.88 -16.40
C PRO A 46 -10.73 36.11 -15.51
N VAL A 47 -11.01 35.92 -14.21
CA VAL A 47 -10.58 36.86 -13.17
C VAL A 47 -9.05 36.92 -13.24
N GLY A 48 -8.54 38.12 -13.43
CA GLY A 48 -7.12 38.36 -13.63
C GLY A 48 -6.26 37.78 -12.50
N VAL A 49 -5.42 36.84 -12.86
CA VAL A 49 -4.28 36.43 -12.06
C VAL A 49 -3.26 37.54 -12.17
N PRO A 50 -2.71 38.09 -11.07
CA PRO A 50 -1.69 39.13 -11.17
C PRO A 50 -0.47 38.56 -11.93
N ALA A 51 -0.12 39.22 -13.00
CA ALA A 51 1.11 38.95 -13.72
C ALA A 51 2.30 39.17 -12.77
N SER A 52 2.94 38.13 -12.37
CA SER A 52 4.14 38.18 -11.56
C SER A 52 5.28 37.50 -12.25
N ALA A 53 6.22 38.23 -12.46
CA ALA A 53 7.62 38.06 -12.72
C ALA A 53 8.04 38.54 -14.14
N PRO A 54 9.07 39.38 -14.20
CA PRO A 54 9.60 39.84 -15.46
C PRO A 54 10.21 38.64 -16.20
N GLY A 55 9.58 38.31 -17.30
CA GLY A 55 10.11 37.33 -18.22
C GLY A 55 11.49 37.79 -18.67
N GLY A 56 12.50 37.02 -18.25
CA GLY A 56 13.81 37.16 -18.89
C GLY A 56 13.61 36.96 -20.36
N SER A 57 13.98 37.99 -21.15
CA SER A 57 14.04 37.97 -22.60
C SER A 57 14.63 36.65 -23.06
N MET A 58 13.85 35.88 -23.82
CA MET A 58 14.38 34.75 -24.57
C MET A 58 15.35 35.32 -25.64
N MET A 59 16.63 35.40 -25.30
CA MET A 59 17.66 35.48 -26.28
C MET A 59 17.76 34.11 -26.94
N THR A 60 17.04 33.91 -28.03
CA THR A 60 17.33 32.86 -29.00
C THR A 60 18.71 33.19 -29.56
N SER A 61 19.72 32.45 -29.14
CA SER A 61 21.01 32.50 -29.80
C SER A 61 20.79 31.84 -31.14
N GLY A 62 21.08 32.50 -32.22
CA GLY A 62 20.86 31.97 -33.58
C GLY A 62 21.71 30.72 -33.90
N ASP A 63 22.26 30.07 -32.89
CA ASP A 63 23.04 28.85 -33.00
C ASP A 63 22.19 27.65 -32.48
N PRO A 64 21.81 26.72 -33.38
CA PRO A 64 20.99 25.57 -33.03
C PRO A 64 21.64 24.64 -31.98
N VAL A 65 22.97 24.65 -31.86
CA VAL A 65 23.69 23.88 -30.84
C VAL A 65 23.51 24.50 -29.46
N MET A 66 23.59 25.85 -29.40
CA MET A 66 23.41 26.57 -28.13
C MET A 66 21.95 26.47 -27.65
N ASP A 67 20.97 26.53 -28.54
CA ASP A 67 19.56 26.36 -28.19
C ASP A 67 19.26 24.94 -27.66
N ARG A 68 19.92 23.92 -28.21
CA ARG A 68 19.85 22.57 -27.78
C ARG A 68 20.45 22.40 -26.37
N ILE A 69 21.65 22.93 -26.15
CA ILE A 69 22.33 22.94 -24.86
C ILE A 69 21.48 23.67 -23.80
N GLN A 70 20.92 24.82 -24.12
CA GLN A 70 20.06 25.56 -23.21
C GLN A 70 18.78 24.79 -22.88
N THR A 71 18.20 24.10 -23.84
CA THR A 71 17.01 23.27 -23.63
C THR A 71 17.35 22.09 -22.71
N GLU A 72 18.47 21.46 -22.92
CA GLU A 72 18.95 20.35 -22.08
C GLU A 72 19.28 20.82 -20.67
N ILE A 73 19.95 21.95 -20.49
CA ILE A 73 20.19 22.57 -19.18
C ILE A 73 18.86 22.88 -18.46
N ARG A 74 17.87 23.47 -19.19
CA ARG A 74 16.55 23.74 -18.59
C ARG A 74 15.84 22.48 -18.17
N THR A 75 15.91 21.42 -18.96
CA THR A 75 15.32 20.11 -18.61
C THR A 75 15.99 19.52 -17.36
N LEU A 76 17.32 19.51 -17.31
CA LEU A 76 18.09 19.04 -16.16
C LEU A 76 17.83 19.89 -14.90
N THR A 77 17.76 21.21 -15.05
CA THR A 77 17.44 22.12 -13.93
C THR A 77 16.01 21.94 -13.43
N ARG A 78 15.06 21.70 -14.33
CA ARG A 78 13.67 21.40 -13.98
C ARG A 78 13.57 20.07 -13.23
N ASP A 79 14.35 19.09 -13.62
CA ASP A 79 14.38 17.77 -12.95
C ASP A 79 15.08 17.82 -11.61
N SER A 80 15.99 18.74 -11.39
CA SER A 80 16.68 18.93 -10.10
C SER A 80 15.92 19.81 -9.10
N GLY A 81 14.89 20.56 -9.54
CA GLY A 81 14.13 21.48 -8.70
C GLY A 81 13.29 20.81 -7.61
N PRO A 82 12.80 21.60 -6.63
CA PRO A 82 11.83 21.14 -5.65
C PRO A 82 10.51 20.76 -6.33
N ARG A 83 9.86 19.72 -5.85
CA ARG A 83 8.57 19.24 -6.32
C ARG A 83 7.63 19.07 -5.14
N ALA A 84 6.36 19.38 -5.38
CA ALA A 84 5.27 19.05 -4.47
C ALA A 84 4.25 18.20 -5.24
N GLU A 85 3.76 17.16 -4.60
CA GLU A 85 2.77 16.25 -5.15
C GLU A 85 1.65 16.04 -4.15
N LEU A 86 0.41 16.10 -4.63
CA LEU A 86 -0.78 15.78 -3.87
C LEU A 86 -1.47 14.61 -4.54
N ARG A 87 -1.87 13.64 -3.74
CA ARG A 87 -2.64 12.47 -4.21
C ARG A 87 -3.82 12.24 -3.29
N THR A 88 -4.92 11.81 -3.88
CA THR A 88 -6.08 11.29 -3.15
C THR A 88 -6.40 9.91 -3.68
N GLY A 89 -6.87 9.02 -2.81
CA GLY A 89 -7.27 7.67 -3.19
C GLY A 89 -8.50 7.23 -2.42
N TYR A 90 -9.34 6.46 -3.08
CA TYR A 90 -10.44 5.76 -2.45
C TYR A 90 -10.35 4.29 -2.82
N ARG A 91 -10.49 3.43 -1.82
CA ARG A 91 -10.52 1.98 -1.98
C ARG A 91 -11.70 1.42 -1.22
N GLU A 92 -12.44 0.53 -1.86
CA GLU A 92 -13.53 -0.19 -1.25
C GLU A 92 -13.37 -1.68 -1.50
N ARG A 93 -13.64 -2.47 -0.47
CA ARG A 93 -13.70 -3.93 -0.55
C ARG A 93 -14.95 -4.40 0.15
N SER A 94 -15.79 -5.13 -0.57
CA SER A 94 -16.95 -5.80 -0.01
C SER A 94 -16.49 -6.92 0.93
N GLY A 95 -17.26 -7.11 1.98
CA GLY A 95 -16.96 -8.14 2.98
C GLY A 95 -17.98 -8.13 4.09
N GLU A 96 -17.63 -8.79 5.18
CA GLU A 96 -18.45 -8.81 6.38
C GLU A 96 -18.16 -7.57 7.22
N ALA A 97 -19.21 -6.85 7.59
CA ALA A 97 -19.11 -5.63 8.38
C ALA A 97 -18.33 -5.86 9.67
N GLY A 98 -17.40 -4.95 9.96
CA GLY A 98 -16.49 -5.01 11.11
C GLY A 98 -15.34 -6.00 11.01
N LEU A 99 -15.26 -6.84 9.98
CA LEU A 99 -14.20 -7.83 9.80
C LEU A 99 -13.43 -7.64 8.48
N SER A 100 -14.06 -7.94 7.35
CA SER A 100 -13.42 -7.94 6.05
C SER A 100 -13.91 -6.86 5.10
N GLU A 101 -15.01 -6.18 5.41
CA GLU A 101 -15.40 -4.96 4.73
C GLU A 101 -14.35 -3.88 4.97
N LEU A 102 -14.06 -3.08 3.96
CA LEU A 102 -13.13 -1.96 4.08
C LEU A 102 -13.54 -0.85 3.13
N LYS A 103 -13.71 0.33 3.68
CA LYS A 103 -13.76 1.60 2.97
C LYS A 103 -12.59 2.44 3.43
N GLU A 104 -11.76 2.85 2.50
CA GLU A 104 -10.55 3.61 2.79
C GLU A 104 -10.50 4.86 1.92
N LEU A 105 -10.34 6.00 2.57
CA LEU A 105 -10.04 7.27 1.94
C LEU A 105 -8.64 7.70 2.35
N THR A 106 -7.80 8.00 1.38
CA THR A 106 -6.43 8.49 1.61
C THR A 106 -6.22 9.84 0.94
N GLY A 107 -5.43 10.68 1.60
CA GLY A 107 -4.95 11.93 1.03
C GLY A 107 -3.48 12.10 1.39
N SER A 108 -2.59 12.27 0.42
CA SER A 108 -1.17 12.44 0.70
C SER A 108 -0.61 13.71 0.08
N ALA A 109 0.32 14.32 0.80
CA ALA A 109 1.16 15.43 0.34
C ALA A 109 2.62 14.99 0.45
N GLU A 110 3.36 15.09 -0.65
CA GLU A 110 4.79 14.81 -0.71
C GLU A 110 5.53 16.04 -1.22
N VAL A 111 6.59 16.40 -0.54
CA VAL A 111 7.56 17.39 -1.02
C VAL A 111 8.90 16.73 -1.21
N SER A 112 9.60 17.10 -2.26
CA SER A 112 10.91 16.53 -2.55
C SER A 112 11.83 17.57 -3.20
N THR A 113 13.13 17.43 -2.96
CA THR A 113 14.16 18.26 -3.58
C THR A 113 15.41 17.45 -3.84
N SER A 114 16.24 17.89 -4.76
CA SER A 114 17.51 17.24 -5.05
C SER A 114 18.51 17.46 -3.92
N LEU A 115 19.24 16.39 -3.58
CA LEU A 115 20.33 16.41 -2.62
C LEU A 115 21.46 15.50 -3.14
N GLY A 116 22.57 16.10 -3.55
CA GLY A 116 23.67 15.36 -4.18
C GLY A 116 23.22 14.71 -5.50
N ASN A 117 23.46 13.42 -5.63
CA ASN A 117 23.06 12.62 -6.79
C ASN A 117 21.68 11.95 -6.64
N GLY A 118 20.88 12.36 -5.64
CA GLY A 118 19.57 11.81 -5.36
C GLY A 118 18.54 12.88 -5.00
N ARG A 119 17.40 12.42 -4.47
CA ARG A 119 16.30 13.27 -4.00
C ARG A 119 15.95 12.90 -2.56
N ILE A 120 15.84 13.91 -1.72
CA ILE A 120 15.22 13.78 -0.41
C ILE A 120 13.72 14.03 -0.55
N LYS A 121 12.91 13.27 0.19
CA LYS A 121 11.45 13.32 0.18
C LYS A 121 10.94 13.42 1.61
N ALA A 122 9.85 14.16 1.79
CA ALA A 122 9.05 14.12 3.01
C ALA A 122 7.58 13.99 2.61
N ARG A 123 6.85 13.08 3.27
CA ARG A 123 5.46 12.76 2.94
C ARG A 123 4.62 12.71 4.20
N ALA A 124 3.44 13.30 4.10
CA ALA A 124 2.35 13.15 5.07
C ALA A 124 1.17 12.50 4.35
N GLU A 125 0.56 11.49 4.96
CA GLU A 125 -0.58 10.76 4.41
C GLU A 125 -1.69 10.64 5.45
N ALA A 126 -2.81 11.31 5.20
CA ALA A 126 -4.02 11.16 5.99
C ALA A 126 -4.77 9.91 5.51
N VAL A 127 -5.21 9.09 6.44
CA VAL A 127 -5.93 7.84 6.21
C VAL A 127 -7.20 7.83 7.04
N VAL A 128 -8.33 7.50 6.42
CA VAL A 128 -9.61 7.25 7.08
C VAL A 128 -10.10 5.88 6.65
N LEU A 129 -10.36 5.02 7.63
CA LEU A 129 -10.80 3.64 7.45
C LEU A 129 -12.18 3.46 8.07
N ASP A 130 -13.04 2.69 7.43
CA ASP A 130 -14.32 2.25 7.96
C ASP A 130 -14.61 0.82 7.48
N ALA A 131 -15.00 -0.05 8.40
CA ALA A 131 -15.42 -1.42 8.12
C ALA A 131 -16.82 -1.72 8.67
N GLY A 132 -17.52 -0.71 9.21
CA GLY A 132 -18.82 -0.90 9.83
C GLY A 132 -18.75 -1.59 11.20
N ARG A 133 -19.90 -1.99 11.71
CA ARG A 133 -20.05 -2.63 13.02
C ARG A 133 -20.26 -4.14 12.86
N PRO A 134 -19.49 -4.98 13.58
CA PRO A 134 -19.73 -6.42 13.60
C PRO A 134 -21.11 -6.74 14.14
N SER A 135 -21.81 -7.66 13.50
CA SER A 135 -23.11 -8.15 13.95
C SER A 135 -23.28 -9.62 13.61
N ARG A 136 -24.19 -10.30 14.29
CA ARG A 136 -24.51 -11.72 14.05
C ARG A 136 -23.26 -12.61 13.96
N SER A 137 -23.11 -13.32 12.85
CA SER A 137 -21.95 -14.21 12.60
C SER A 137 -20.62 -13.48 12.65
N GLY A 138 -20.57 -12.20 12.27
CA GLY A 138 -19.40 -11.34 12.41
C GLY A 138 -19.04 -11.11 13.87
N LEU A 139 -20.02 -10.78 14.69
CA LEU A 139 -19.82 -10.56 16.12
C LEU A 139 -19.36 -11.84 16.84
N ALA A 140 -19.92 -12.99 16.47
CA ALA A 140 -19.50 -14.28 17.04
C ALA A 140 -18.06 -14.68 16.71
N ARG A 141 -17.48 -14.10 15.66
CA ARG A 141 -16.07 -14.33 15.26
C ARG A 141 -15.14 -13.20 15.66
N PHE A 142 -15.63 -12.20 16.36
CA PHE A 142 -14.89 -11.01 16.70
C PHE A 142 -14.27 -11.10 18.10
N GLY A 143 -12.95 -11.02 18.18
CA GLY A 143 -12.21 -11.06 19.42
C GLY A 143 -12.47 -12.33 20.23
N ARG A 144 -12.68 -12.17 21.53
CA ARG A 144 -12.95 -13.26 22.47
C ARG A 144 -14.37 -13.85 22.37
N ASN A 145 -15.25 -13.23 21.57
CA ASN A 145 -16.50 -13.88 21.18
C ASN A 145 -16.26 -15.11 20.28
N ALA A 146 -15.10 -15.23 19.63
CA ALA A 146 -14.76 -16.29 18.69
C ALA A 146 -14.53 -17.65 19.40
N THR A 147 -15.60 -18.23 19.95
CA THR A 147 -15.60 -19.58 20.55
C THR A 147 -16.55 -20.50 19.79
N PRO A 148 -16.39 -21.83 19.85
CA PRO A 148 -17.34 -22.77 19.24
C PRO A 148 -18.77 -22.59 19.77
N GLU A 149 -18.92 -22.24 21.02
CA GLU A 149 -20.21 -21.99 21.65
C GLU A 149 -20.87 -20.75 21.10
N ALA A 150 -20.11 -19.68 20.83
CA ALA A 150 -20.62 -18.45 20.24
C ALA A 150 -21.23 -18.67 18.86
N GLN A 151 -20.70 -19.56 18.05
CA GLN A 151 -21.27 -19.94 16.76
C GLN A 151 -22.66 -20.60 16.91
N GLY A 152 -22.83 -21.43 17.93
CA GLY A 152 -24.13 -22.05 18.24
C GLY A 152 -25.15 -21.04 18.79
N ILE A 153 -24.71 -20.00 19.47
CA ILE A 153 -25.57 -18.95 20.04
C ILE A 153 -26.18 -18.06 18.96
N VAL A 154 -25.41 -17.75 17.89
CA VAL A 154 -25.86 -16.87 16.80
C VAL A 154 -27.16 -17.33 16.16
N ASP A 155 -27.39 -18.63 16.10
CA ASP A 155 -28.63 -19.17 15.53
C ASP A 155 -29.83 -19.09 16.49
N GLN A 156 -29.58 -18.79 17.78
CA GLN A 156 -30.61 -18.76 18.81
C GLN A 156 -30.83 -17.36 19.40
N GLU A 157 -29.76 -16.74 19.96
CA GLU A 157 -29.86 -15.43 20.60
C GLU A 157 -28.54 -14.63 20.47
N GLU A 158 -28.56 -13.57 19.69
CA GLU A 158 -27.43 -12.64 19.53
C GLU A 158 -27.10 -11.88 20.83
N SER A 159 -28.06 -11.75 21.74
CA SER A 159 -27.93 -11.02 23.02
C SER A 159 -26.93 -11.64 24.00
N ALA A 160 -26.50 -12.89 23.79
CA ALA A 160 -25.49 -13.55 24.61
C ALA A 160 -24.05 -13.16 24.24
N LEU A 161 -23.84 -12.50 23.12
CA LEU A 161 -22.52 -12.03 22.68
C LEU A 161 -22.25 -10.63 23.22
N VAL A 162 -20.97 -10.31 23.46
CA VAL A 162 -20.56 -8.96 23.82
C VAL A 162 -20.45 -8.14 22.56
N ASP A 163 -21.17 -7.04 22.52
CA ASP A 163 -21.19 -6.07 21.42
C ASP A 163 -19.81 -5.49 21.18
N ALA A 164 -19.47 -5.29 19.90
CA ALA A 164 -18.27 -4.58 19.48
C ALA A 164 -18.63 -3.21 18.91
N ASP A 165 -17.72 -2.27 19.04
CA ASP A 165 -17.86 -0.94 18.46
C ASP A 165 -17.76 -0.95 16.93
N THR A 166 -18.22 0.13 16.30
CA THR A 166 -17.97 0.36 14.89
C THR A 166 -16.48 0.40 14.61
N GLN A 167 -16.05 -0.40 13.66
CA GLN A 167 -14.64 -0.50 13.30
C GLN A 167 -14.28 0.63 12.34
N HIS A 168 -13.73 1.70 12.89
CA HIS A 168 -13.24 2.84 12.14
C HIS A 168 -11.91 3.33 12.73
N ALA A 169 -11.06 3.89 11.89
CA ALA A 169 -9.82 4.51 12.33
C ALA A 169 -9.46 5.67 11.42
N SER A 170 -8.82 6.67 11.97
CA SER A 170 -8.27 7.78 11.19
C SER A 170 -6.95 8.25 11.78
N GLY A 171 -6.04 8.70 10.91
CA GLY A 171 -4.75 9.16 11.36
C GLY A 171 -3.91 9.74 10.23
N VAL A 172 -2.69 10.19 10.58
CA VAL A 172 -1.74 10.75 9.64
C VAL A 172 -0.41 10.00 9.76
N ALA A 173 -0.02 9.31 8.71
CA ALA A 173 1.31 8.70 8.57
C ALA A 173 2.29 9.77 8.09
N LEU A 174 3.51 9.73 8.65
CA LEU A 174 4.61 10.60 8.25
C LEU A 174 5.78 9.74 7.79
N SER A 175 6.42 10.14 6.70
CA SER A 175 7.65 9.49 6.26
C SER A 175 8.64 10.48 5.65
N ALA A 176 9.91 10.11 5.69
CA ALA A 176 11.00 10.78 5.01
C ALA A 176 11.87 9.76 4.30
N GLY A 177 12.43 10.12 3.16
CA GLY A 177 13.22 9.20 2.36
C GLY A 177 14.27 9.88 1.52
N TYR A 178 15.21 9.07 1.05
CA TYR A 178 16.23 9.45 0.09
C TYR A 178 16.29 8.43 -1.03
N GLU A 179 16.30 8.90 -2.25
CA GLU A 179 16.26 8.04 -3.43
C GLU A 179 17.29 8.47 -4.47
N THR A 180 18.06 7.50 -4.95
CA THR A 180 18.96 7.60 -6.10
C THR A 180 18.58 6.52 -7.12
N PRO A 181 19.15 6.50 -8.33
CA PRO A 181 18.97 5.39 -9.26
C PRO A 181 19.39 4.01 -8.72
N LEU A 182 20.34 3.99 -7.76
CA LEU A 182 20.84 2.76 -7.16
C LEU A 182 20.21 2.42 -5.82
N LEU A 183 19.89 3.42 -4.99
CA LEU A 183 19.52 3.25 -3.58
C LEU A 183 18.20 3.96 -3.28
N LYS A 184 17.29 3.30 -2.57
CA LYS A 184 16.09 3.89 -1.98
C LYS A 184 16.06 3.60 -0.49
N LEU A 185 15.93 4.64 0.31
CA LEU A 185 15.77 4.57 1.76
C LEU A 185 14.53 5.37 2.15
N GLU A 186 13.73 4.84 3.06
CA GLU A 186 12.57 5.51 3.62
C GLU A 186 12.39 5.08 5.08
N VAL A 187 12.04 6.02 5.92
CA VAL A 187 11.66 5.80 7.32
C VAL A 187 10.41 6.60 7.62
N GLY A 188 9.51 6.05 8.41
CA GLY A 188 8.27 6.71 8.75
C GLY A 188 7.61 6.09 9.98
N VAL A 189 6.37 6.47 10.18
CA VAL A 189 5.50 5.93 11.22
C VAL A 189 4.15 5.57 10.61
N THR A 190 3.51 4.53 11.16
CA THR A 190 2.11 4.23 10.84
C THR A 190 1.22 5.41 11.24
N PRO A 191 -0.02 5.50 10.77
CA PRO A 191 -0.85 6.68 11.02
C PRO A 191 -0.97 7.00 12.51
N LEU A 192 -0.49 8.17 12.89
CA LEU A 192 -0.72 8.76 14.20
C LEU A 192 -2.22 9.06 14.36
N GLY A 193 -2.83 8.57 15.41
CA GLY A 193 -4.28 8.59 15.63
C GLY A 193 -4.93 7.21 15.55
N PHE A 194 -4.22 6.18 15.11
CA PHE A 194 -4.61 4.79 15.33
C PHE A 194 -4.42 4.42 16.81
N GLU A 195 -4.92 3.27 17.24
CA GLU A 195 -4.81 2.79 18.62
C GLU A 195 -3.35 2.69 19.09
N ASP A 196 -2.45 2.31 18.21
CA ASP A 196 -1.01 2.32 18.42
C ASP A 196 -0.28 2.79 17.16
N SER A 197 0.98 3.19 17.31
CA SER A 197 1.80 3.64 16.19
C SER A 197 3.17 2.96 16.19
N ASP A 198 3.55 2.44 15.03
CA ASP A 198 4.78 1.69 14.81
C ASP A 198 5.71 2.39 13.83
N VAL A 199 6.99 2.15 13.96
CA VAL A 199 8.00 2.62 13.01
C VAL A 199 7.97 1.77 11.75
N THR A 200 7.95 2.43 10.60
CA THR A 200 8.04 1.83 9.27
C THR A 200 9.38 2.16 8.64
N TRP A 201 9.92 1.28 7.82
CA TRP A 201 11.11 1.56 7.06
C TRP A 201 11.16 0.70 5.79
N HIS A 202 11.88 1.20 4.80
CA HIS A 202 12.15 0.52 3.55
C HIS A 202 13.54 0.87 3.07
N ALA A 203 14.32 -0.15 2.73
CA ALA A 203 15.63 -0.01 2.10
C ALA A 203 15.65 -0.90 0.84
N ALA A 204 16.09 -0.35 -0.28
CA ALA A 204 16.25 -1.12 -1.50
C ALA A 204 17.48 -0.67 -2.28
N ILE A 205 18.14 -1.62 -2.93
CA ILE A 205 19.20 -1.36 -3.91
C ILE A 205 18.78 -1.94 -5.25
N SER A 206 19.12 -1.24 -6.32
CA SER A 206 18.74 -1.63 -7.68
C SER A 206 19.95 -1.49 -8.63
N PRO A 207 20.98 -2.36 -8.49
CA PRO A 207 22.13 -2.34 -9.37
C PRO A 207 21.75 -2.74 -10.78
N ARG A 208 22.28 -2.00 -11.74
CA ARG A 208 22.20 -2.32 -13.17
C ARG A 208 23.56 -2.85 -13.61
N PHE A 209 23.63 -4.12 -13.97
CA PHE A 209 24.88 -4.77 -14.38
C PHE A 209 25.20 -4.55 -15.86
N SER A 210 24.16 -4.37 -16.67
CA SER A 210 24.29 -4.07 -18.10
C SER A 210 22.99 -3.39 -18.58
N PRO A 211 22.93 -2.94 -19.85
CA PRO A 211 21.68 -2.47 -20.46
C PRO A 211 20.55 -3.52 -20.42
N TYR A 212 20.91 -4.78 -20.34
CA TYR A 212 19.99 -5.91 -20.42
C TYR A 212 19.72 -6.58 -19.07
N ALA A 213 20.57 -6.35 -18.06
CA ALA A 213 20.51 -7.06 -16.78
C ALA A 213 20.39 -6.10 -15.60
N THR A 214 19.31 -6.25 -14.82
CA THR A 214 19.07 -5.52 -13.59
C THR A 214 18.78 -6.49 -12.46
N ALA A 215 19.18 -6.11 -11.24
CA ALA A 215 18.73 -6.78 -10.04
C ALA A 215 18.18 -5.75 -9.07
N ARG A 216 17.36 -6.21 -8.14
CA ARG A 216 16.87 -5.43 -7.03
C ARG A 216 16.89 -6.30 -5.79
N ALA A 217 17.30 -5.72 -4.66
CA ALA A 217 17.11 -6.33 -3.36
C ALA A 217 16.47 -5.30 -2.44
N TRP A 218 15.56 -5.73 -1.59
CA TRP A 218 14.87 -4.85 -0.65
C TRP A 218 14.68 -5.52 0.70
N PHE A 219 14.57 -4.68 1.72
CA PHE A 219 14.20 -5.08 3.06
C PHE A 219 13.30 -4.01 3.67
N GLU A 220 12.19 -4.42 4.32
CA GLU A 220 11.18 -3.47 4.77
C GLU A 220 10.43 -3.93 6.02
N ARG A 221 9.90 -2.96 6.76
CA ARG A 221 8.88 -3.14 7.79
C ARG A 221 7.71 -2.20 7.47
N LYS A 222 6.55 -2.78 7.20
CA LYS A 222 5.35 -2.04 6.81
C LYS A 222 4.09 -2.63 7.45
N PRO A 223 3.03 -1.83 7.66
CA PRO A 223 1.74 -2.35 8.09
C PRO A 223 1.09 -3.19 7.00
N VAL A 224 0.29 -4.16 7.43
CA VAL A 224 -0.63 -4.91 6.56
C VAL A 224 -1.93 -4.14 6.48
N THR A 225 -2.30 -3.69 5.28
CA THR A 225 -3.43 -2.76 5.06
C THR A 225 -4.69 -3.43 4.51
N ASP A 226 -4.84 -4.74 4.74
CA ASP A 226 -5.93 -5.53 4.14
C ASP A 226 -7.29 -5.31 4.80
N SER A 227 -7.32 -4.93 6.06
CA SER A 227 -8.53 -4.66 6.83
C SER A 227 -8.26 -3.60 7.90
N VAL A 228 -9.31 -3.02 8.47
CA VAL A 228 -9.17 -2.12 9.63
C VAL A 228 -8.45 -2.83 10.76
N LEU A 229 -8.82 -4.08 11.05
CA LEU A 229 -8.18 -4.90 12.06
C LEU A 229 -6.67 -5.06 11.84
N SER A 230 -6.23 -5.42 10.63
CA SER A 230 -4.81 -5.62 10.36
C SER A 230 -4.03 -4.32 10.31
N TYR A 231 -4.63 -3.22 9.87
CA TYR A 231 -3.95 -1.95 9.68
C TYR A 231 -3.95 -1.07 10.94
N ALA A 232 -5.12 -0.82 11.51
CA ALA A 232 -5.28 0.05 12.67
C ALA A 232 -5.30 -0.71 13.99
N GLY A 233 -5.66 -2.00 13.95
CA GLY A 233 -6.00 -2.77 15.13
C GLY A 233 -7.38 -2.41 15.68
N THR A 234 -7.78 -3.10 16.73
CA THR A 234 -9.04 -2.86 17.42
C THR A 234 -8.96 -3.36 18.87
N ARG A 235 -9.99 -3.06 19.65
CA ARG A 235 -10.13 -3.60 21.03
C ARG A 235 -11.04 -4.78 21.06
N ASP A 236 -10.61 -5.79 21.80
CA ASP A 236 -11.40 -6.96 22.11
C ASP A 236 -12.63 -6.55 22.94
N PRO A 237 -13.87 -6.88 22.52
CA PRO A 237 -15.07 -6.42 23.21
C PRO A 237 -15.25 -7.05 24.60
N VAL A 238 -14.63 -8.19 24.87
CA VAL A 238 -14.73 -8.90 26.15
C VAL A 238 -13.67 -8.45 27.14
N THR A 239 -12.42 -8.29 26.68
CA THR A 239 -11.27 -7.99 27.53
C THR A 239 -10.82 -6.54 27.46
N GLY A 240 -11.21 -5.80 26.43
CA GLY A 240 -10.70 -4.45 26.12
C GLY A 240 -9.24 -4.42 25.65
N ALA A 241 -8.60 -5.57 25.53
CA ALA A 241 -7.21 -5.67 25.09
C ALA A 241 -7.09 -5.30 23.60
N MET A 242 -5.98 -4.67 23.25
CA MET A 242 -5.63 -4.39 21.85
C MET A 242 -5.34 -5.69 21.10
N TRP A 243 -5.85 -5.85 19.87
CA TRP A 243 -5.50 -6.94 18.97
C TRP A 243 -5.49 -6.49 17.51
N GLY A 244 -4.77 -7.21 16.66
CA GLY A 244 -4.57 -6.83 15.28
C GLY A 244 -3.33 -5.94 15.09
N GLN A 245 -3.43 -4.91 14.26
CA GLN A 245 -2.32 -4.03 13.88
C GLN A 245 -1.06 -4.81 13.46
N VAL A 246 -1.18 -5.46 12.33
CA VAL A 246 -0.17 -6.42 11.87
C VAL A 246 0.92 -5.71 11.07
N MET A 247 2.15 -5.88 11.51
CA MET A 247 3.34 -5.43 10.77
C MET A 247 3.97 -6.61 10.03
N ARG A 248 4.31 -6.43 8.76
CA ARG A 248 5.16 -7.36 8.02
C ARG A 248 6.59 -6.85 8.02
N THR A 249 7.54 -7.72 8.33
CA THR A 249 8.97 -7.44 8.29
C THR A 249 9.67 -8.50 7.46
N GLY A 250 10.43 -8.09 6.47
CA GLY A 250 11.12 -9.01 5.58
C GLY A 250 11.59 -8.31 4.33
N GLY A 251 11.93 -9.10 3.33
CA GLY A 251 12.45 -8.54 2.09
C GLY A 251 12.57 -9.59 1.00
N GLY A 252 13.22 -9.22 -0.06
CA GLY A 252 13.40 -10.10 -1.20
C GLY A 252 14.47 -9.61 -2.15
N ALA A 253 14.65 -10.39 -3.19
CA ALA A 253 15.51 -10.07 -4.31
C ALA A 253 14.81 -10.43 -5.61
N SER A 254 15.00 -9.62 -6.64
CA SER A 254 14.56 -9.92 -8.00
C SER A 254 15.72 -9.72 -8.98
N PHE A 255 15.66 -10.45 -10.06
CA PHE A 255 16.58 -10.37 -11.18
C PHE A 255 15.80 -10.35 -12.49
N SER A 256 16.21 -9.51 -13.40
CA SER A 256 15.65 -9.41 -14.74
C SER A 256 16.76 -9.33 -15.78
N TYR A 257 16.66 -10.14 -16.81
CA TYR A 257 17.50 -10.09 -18.00
C TYR A 257 16.60 -10.07 -19.22
N ASP A 258 16.77 -9.12 -20.12
CA ASP A 258 16.00 -8.97 -21.36
C ASP A 258 16.94 -8.55 -22.47
N GLN A 259 17.00 -9.34 -23.55
CA GLN A 259 17.78 -9.07 -24.74
C GLN A 259 17.05 -9.57 -25.99
N ASP A 260 16.93 -8.72 -27.02
CA ASP A 260 16.41 -9.04 -28.34
C ASP A 260 15.01 -9.70 -28.33
N GLY A 261 14.14 -9.29 -27.38
CA GLY A 261 12.79 -9.80 -27.28
C GLY A 261 12.67 -11.15 -26.54
N ALA A 262 13.77 -11.66 -25.98
CA ALA A 262 13.76 -12.81 -25.08
C ALA A 262 14.25 -12.36 -23.70
N GLY A 263 13.48 -12.69 -22.65
CA GLY A 263 13.80 -12.31 -21.29
C GLY A 263 13.59 -13.40 -20.26
N VAL A 264 14.35 -13.32 -19.18
CA VAL A 264 14.19 -14.14 -17.98
C VAL A 264 14.11 -13.23 -16.78
N TYR A 265 13.14 -13.48 -15.91
CA TYR A 265 12.99 -12.78 -14.64
C TYR A 265 12.63 -13.76 -13.54
N GLY A 266 13.01 -13.43 -12.34
CA GLY A 266 12.67 -14.19 -11.15
C GLY A 266 12.70 -13.29 -9.92
N ASP A 267 11.88 -13.62 -8.95
CA ASP A 267 11.84 -12.96 -7.65
C ASP A 267 11.68 -13.98 -6.53
N LEU A 268 12.20 -13.63 -5.38
CA LEU A 268 12.08 -14.38 -4.14
C LEU A 268 11.87 -13.38 -3.00
N SER A 269 10.88 -13.62 -2.15
CA SER A 269 10.66 -12.81 -0.97
C SER A 269 10.28 -13.66 0.24
N TYR A 270 10.60 -13.15 1.43
CA TYR A 270 10.24 -13.75 2.69
C TYR A 270 9.80 -12.66 3.68
N TYR A 271 8.65 -12.87 4.33
CA TYR A 271 8.09 -11.95 5.31
C TYR A 271 7.66 -12.68 6.58
N LYS A 272 7.96 -12.04 7.71
CA LYS A 272 7.43 -12.40 9.02
C LYS A 272 6.35 -11.38 9.39
N TYR A 273 5.22 -11.88 9.88
CA TYR A 273 4.09 -11.07 10.33
C TYR A 273 4.03 -11.08 11.86
N ALA A 274 3.78 -9.93 12.46
CA ALA A 274 3.61 -9.78 13.89
C ALA A 274 2.60 -8.66 14.18
N GLY A 275 1.76 -8.86 15.17
CA GLY A 275 0.75 -7.89 15.61
C GLY A 275 0.35 -8.17 17.05
N HIS A 276 -0.54 -7.33 17.60
CA HIS A 276 -1.05 -7.52 18.94
C HIS A 276 -2.00 -8.74 18.98
N ASP A 277 -1.73 -9.68 19.86
CA ASP A 277 -2.48 -10.95 20.07
C ASP A 277 -2.72 -11.75 18.76
N VAL A 278 -1.88 -11.56 17.77
CA VAL A 278 -1.86 -12.33 16.52
C VAL A 278 -0.83 -13.44 16.63
N ARG A 279 -1.26 -14.69 16.43
CA ARG A 279 -0.41 -15.90 16.50
C ARG A 279 -0.28 -16.56 15.14
#